data_8a700e133dbb7d4f63c4d7e222761a0b
#
_entry.id   8a700e133dbb7d4f63c4d7e222761a0b
#
_cell.length_a   1.000
_cell.length_b   1.000
_cell.length_c   1.000
_cell.angle_alpha   90.00
_cell.angle_beta   90.00
_cell.angle_gamma   90.00
#
_symmetry.space_group_name_H-M   'P 1'
#
loop_
_entity.id
_entity.type
_entity.pdbx_description
1 polymer ?
#
loop_
_entity_poly.entity_id
_entity_poly.type
_entity_poly.pdbx_seq_one_letter_code
_entity_poly.pdbx_strand_id
1 'polypeptide(L)'
;MFGYGFVDILGKGDFGTCYEITQNGETFVFKVFNQNNVKRRKSKLSLEAKFLNQVSHPGIPGLLKVIDQDGVYGFVMEKKPGDTLEDTLTWGVAFSKTEIIGIISQLIEITGVLQESGICHCDINPRNILWDHGRISLIDFGSARRKSSRCLRSNQDFWGIGDVFMRLGIVSRSLSINPEDLSIDGLILSQEEKKVIKRLLAIESPYKDYKSLSHDFKLAFIQK
;
A
#
# COMPACT_ATOMS: atom_id res chain seq x y z
N MET A 1 3.68 26.45 -10.94
CA MET A 1 3.08 26.44 -9.58
C MET A 1 4.22 26.22 -8.59
N PHE A 2 4.50 27.18 -7.70
CA PHE A 2 5.57 27.10 -6.67
C PHE A 2 6.98 26.73 -7.21
N GLY A 3 7.30 27.12 -8.43
CA GLY A 3 8.58 26.79 -9.09
C GLY A 3 8.61 25.46 -9.85
N TYR A 4 7.45 24.75 -9.92
CA TYR A 4 7.29 23.51 -10.69
C TYR A 4 6.44 23.72 -11.93
N GLY A 5 6.78 23.02 -13.01
CA GLY A 5 5.94 22.88 -14.21
C GLY A 5 4.83 21.84 -13.96
N PHE A 6 3.62 22.09 -14.43
CA PHE A 6 2.53 21.11 -14.45
C PHE A 6 2.73 20.11 -15.59
N VAL A 7 2.52 18.84 -15.34
CA VAL A 7 2.56 17.76 -16.35
C VAL A 7 1.16 17.17 -16.54
N ASP A 8 0.59 16.54 -15.50
CA ASP A 8 -0.70 15.85 -15.58
C ASP A 8 -1.42 15.76 -14.23
N ILE A 9 -2.67 15.29 -14.25
CA ILE A 9 -3.44 14.93 -13.05
C ILE A 9 -3.36 13.42 -12.89
N LEU A 10 -2.69 12.97 -11.83
CA LEU A 10 -2.55 11.54 -11.51
C LEU A 10 -3.80 10.96 -10.84
N GLY A 11 -4.58 11.78 -10.13
CA GLY A 11 -5.80 11.33 -9.50
C GLY A 11 -6.51 12.43 -8.71
N LYS A 12 -7.84 12.27 -8.58
CA LYS A 12 -8.70 13.11 -7.74
C LYS A 12 -9.43 12.24 -6.74
N GLY A 13 -9.42 12.63 -5.48
CA GLY A 13 -10.14 11.95 -4.42
C GLY A 13 -10.80 12.92 -3.45
N ASP A 14 -11.48 12.38 -2.45
CA ASP A 14 -12.23 13.15 -1.43
C ASP A 14 -11.35 14.12 -0.65
N PHE A 15 -10.07 13.82 -0.50
CA PHE A 15 -9.13 14.65 0.28
C PHE A 15 -8.44 15.71 -0.57
N GLY A 16 -8.28 15.51 -1.86
CA GLY A 16 -7.53 16.42 -2.71
C GLY A 16 -7.24 15.86 -4.10
N THR A 17 -6.27 16.47 -4.76
CA THR A 17 -5.83 16.08 -6.11
C THR A 17 -4.31 15.87 -6.10
N CYS A 18 -3.86 14.79 -6.73
CA CYS A 18 -2.46 14.51 -7.00
C CYS A 18 -2.12 14.95 -8.43
N TYR A 19 -1.11 15.78 -8.55
CA TYR A 19 -0.60 16.28 -9.81
C TYR A 19 0.79 15.72 -10.08
N GLU A 20 1.06 15.35 -11.31
CA GLU A 20 2.43 15.20 -11.79
C GLU A 20 3.00 16.57 -12.09
N ILE A 21 4.16 16.85 -11.50
CA ILE A 21 4.88 18.11 -11.69
C ILE A 21 6.34 17.84 -12.04
N THR A 22 6.98 18.81 -12.68
CA THR A 22 8.39 18.69 -13.06
C THR A 22 9.20 19.89 -12.60
N GLN A 23 10.46 19.64 -12.25
CA GLN A 23 11.45 20.69 -11.97
C GLN A 23 12.84 20.19 -12.37
N ASN A 24 13.60 20.99 -13.13
CA ASN A 24 14.95 20.64 -13.59
C ASN A 24 15.06 19.29 -14.34
N GLY A 25 14.02 18.89 -15.04
CA GLY A 25 13.97 17.60 -15.78
C GLY A 25 13.59 16.39 -14.94
N GLU A 26 13.40 16.56 -13.62
CA GLU A 26 12.90 15.51 -12.74
C GLU A 26 11.39 15.63 -12.51
N THR A 27 10.73 14.51 -12.28
CA THR A 27 9.28 14.45 -12.04
C THR A 27 8.96 14.10 -10.59
N PHE A 28 7.89 14.73 -10.07
CA PHE A 28 7.45 14.60 -8.69
C PHE A 28 5.92 14.50 -8.64
N VAL A 29 5.40 14.14 -7.49
CA VAL A 29 3.96 14.20 -7.19
C VAL A 29 3.68 15.35 -6.24
N PHE A 30 2.77 16.23 -6.61
CA PHE A 30 2.23 17.27 -5.73
C PHE A 30 0.80 16.91 -5.31
N LYS A 31 0.63 16.48 -4.07
CA LYS A 31 -0.67 16.21 -3.45
C LYS A 31 -1.20 17.51 -2.84
N VAL A 32 -2.27 18.05 -3.42
CA VAL A 32 -2.94 19.29 -2.97
C VAL A 32 -4.24 18.93 -2.30
N PHE A 33 -4.46 19.43 -1.09
CA PHE A 33 -5.68 19.14 -0.33
C PHE A 33 -6.78 20.15 -0.61
N ASN A 34 -8.02 19.70 -0.64
CA ASN A 34 -9.19 20.55 -0.75
C ASN A 34 -9.26 21.52 0.43
N GLN A 35 -9.56 22.81 0.17
CA GLN A 35 -9.64 23.85 1.21
C GLN A 35 -10.57 23.50 2.37
N ASN A 36 -11.71 22.83 2.10
CA ASN A 36 -12.61 22.36 3.15
C ASN A 36 -11.95 21.33 4.07
N ASN A 37 -11.13 20.45 3.53
CA ASN A 37 -10.37 19.47 4.31
C ASN A 37 -9.27 20.16 5.12
N VAL A 38 -8.56 21.14 4.52
CA VAL A 38 -7.54 21.93 5.23
C VAL A 38 -8.14 22.63 6.45
N LYS A 39 -9.25 23.34 6.29
CA LYS A 39 -9.93 24.04 7.39
C LYS A 39 -10.36 23.11 8.53
N ARG A 40 -10.84 21.91 8.19
CA ARG A 40 -11.39 20.95 9.17
C ARG A 40 -10.40 19.98 9.76
N ARG A 41 -9.31 19.63 9.03
CA ARG A 41 -8.45 18.48 9.33
C ARG A 41 -6.95 18.75 9.11
N LYS A 42 -6.49 20.00 9.11
CA LYS A 42 -5.08 20.35 8.84
C LYS A 42 -4.10 19.55 9.70
N SER A 43 -4.41 19.36 10.98
CA SER A 43 -3.60 18.54 11.88
C SER A 43 -3.48 17.07 11.43
N LYS A 44 -4.55 16.50 10.88
CA LYS A 44 -4.53 15.13 10.35
C LYS A 44 -3.74 15.05 9.03
N LEU A 45 -3.91 16.03 8.14
CA LEU A 45 -3.17 16.11 6.88
C LEU A 45 -1.66 16.29 7.12
N SER A 46 -1.29 17.04 8.16
CA SER A 46 0.11 17.18 8.56
C SER A 46 0.73 15.89 9.11
N LEU A 47 -0.07 14.94 9.60
CA LEU A 47 0.42 13.65 10.05
C LEU A 47 0.91 12.79 8.87
N GLU A 48 0.24 12.82 7.73
CA GLU A 48 0.69 12.13 6.52
C GLU A 48 2.12 12.55 6.14
N ALA A 49 2.36 13.87 6.04
CA ALA A 49 3.68 14.41 5.77
C ALA A 49 4.72 14.01 6.84
N LYS A 50 4.32 14.00 8.12
CA LYS A 50 5.20 13.55 9.22
C LYS A 50 5.57 12.08 9.12
N PHE A 51 4.62 11.22 8.74
CA PHE A 51 4.87 9.79 8.57
C PHE A 51 5.81 9.53 7.39
N LEU A 52 5.56 10.16 6.23
CA LEU A 52 6.44 10.09 5.08
C LEU A 52 7.87 10.58 5.38
N ASN A 53 8.01 11.62 6.19
CA ASN A 53 9.33 12.13 6.61
C ASN A 53 10.03 11.25 7.66
N GLN A 54 9.30 10.37 8.34
CA GLN A 54 9.82 9.50 9.40
C GLN A 54 10.36 8.17 8.87
N VAL A 55 9.89 7.72 7.71
CA VAL A 55 10.25 6.45 7.11
C VAL A 55 11.08 6.64 5.86
N SER A 56 12.07 5.77 5.65
CA SER A 56 12.85 5.71 4.41
C SER A 56 12.90 4.27 3.93
N HIS A 57 12.31 4.01 2.78
CA HIS A 57 12.29 2.70 2.15
C HIS A 57 12.10 2.85 0.63
N PRO A 58 12.78 2.07 -0.24
CA PRO A 58 12.64 2.18 -1.69
C PRO A 58 11.19 2.07 -2.19
N GLY A 59 10.36 1.28 -1.52
CA GLY A 59 8.94 1.10 -1.81
C GLY A 59 8.01 2.11 -1.11
N ILE A 60 8.50 3.23 -0.58
CA ILE A 60 7.70 4.31 0.01
C ILE A 60 8.14 5.64 -0.61
N PRO A 61 7.22 6.51 -1.06
CA PRO A 61 7.59 7.84 -1.59
C PRO A 61 8.28 8.71 -0.53
N GLY A 62 9.44 9.27 -0.87
CA GLY A 62 10.10 10.27 -0.03
C GLY A 62 9.35 11.61 -0.05
N LEU A 63 9.16 12.24 1.13
CA LEU A 63 8.64 13.60 1.24
C LEU A 63 9.76 14.59 0.89
N LEU A 64 9.52 15.50 -0.06
CA LEU A 64 10.49 16.54 -0.44
C LEU A 64 10.16 17.89 0.20
N LYS A 65 8.89 18.32 0.16
CA LYS A 65 8.50 19.66 0.62
C LYS A 65 7.04 19.69 1.03
N VAL A 66 6.75 20.43 2.11
CA VAL A 66 5.39 20.84 2.47
C VAL A 66 5.15 22.27 1.98
N ILE A 67 4.01 22.51 1.34
CA ILE A 67 3.57 23.82 0.84
C ILE A 67 2.34 24.22 1.66
N ASP A 68 2.44 25.39 2.29
CA ASP A 68 1.38 26.01 3.12
C ASP A 68 1.41 27.51 2.89
N GLN A 69 1.03 27.94 1.69
CA GLN A 69 1.06 29.35 1.27
C GLN A 69 0.00 29.65 0.21
N ASP A 70 -0.41 30.90 0.08
CA ASP A 70 -1.36 31.41 -0.91
C ASP A 70 -2.69 30.64 -0.92
N GLY A 71 -3.14 30.16 0.25
CA GLY A 71 -4.38 29.38 0.40
C GLY A 71 -4.26 27.95 -0.08
N VAL A 72 -3.07 27.50 -0.49
CA VAL A 72 -2.78 26.12 -0.91
C VAL A 72 -2.07 25.39 0.23
N TYR A 73 -2.59 24.21 0.59
CA TYR A 73 -1.92 23.28 1.48
C TYR A 73 -1.72 21.95 0.76
N GLY A 74 -0.49 21.45 0.78
CA GLY A 74 -0.13 20.22 0.12
C GLY A 74 1.31 19.83 0.37
N PHE A 75 1.77 18.78 -0.27
CA PHE A 75 3.17 18.38 -0.21
C PHE A 75 3.65 17.76 -1.51
N VAL A 76 4.92 18.01 -1.80
CA VAL A 76 5.66 17.43 -2.91
C VAL A 76 6.40 16.20 -2.42
N MET A 77 6.27 15.10 -3.15
CA MET A 77 6.92 13.84 -2.85
C MET A 77 7.51 13.21 -4.11
N GLU A 78 8.39 12.26 -3.90
CA GLU A 78 8.96 11.42 -4.95
C GLU A 78 7.84 10.78 -5.79
N LYS A 79 7.97 10.81 -7.10
CA LYS A 79 7.13 10.01 -8.00
C LYS A 79 7.69 8.61 -8.09
N LYS A 80 6.93 7.62 -7.61
CA LYS A 80 7.26 6.21 -7.79
C LYS A 80 6.81 5.73 -9.17
N PRO A 81 7.59 4.85 -9.82
CA PRO A 81 7.22 4.28 -11.12
C PRO A 81 6.10 3.25 -11.01
N GLY A 82 5.48 2.95 -12.13
CA GLY A 82 4.46 1.92 -12.29
C GLY A 82 3.03 2.43 -12.17
N ASP A 83 2.11 1.51 -12.39
CA ASP A 83 0.67 1.72 -12.32
C ASP A 83 0.10 1.04 -11.07
N THR A 84 -1.11 1.42 -10.64
CA THR A 84 -1.72 0.76 -9.50
C THR A 84 -2.05 -0.70 -9.82
N LEU A 85 -1.98 -1.57 -8.82
CA LEU A 85 -2.42 -2.97 -9.01
C LEU A 85 -3.90 -3.04 -9.44
N GLU A 86 -4.73 -2.09 -9.01
CA GLU A 86 -6.14 -2.00 -9.43
C GLU A 86 -6.26 -1.72 -10.93
N ASP A 87 -5.51 -0.72 -11.45
CA ASP A 87 -5.51 -0.39 -12.88
C ASP A 87 -4.95 -1.57 -13.69
N THR A 88 -3.85 -2.15 -13.25
CA THR A 88 -3.20 -3.30 -13.87
C THR A 88 -4.16 -4.48 -14.01
N LEU A 89 -4.92 -4.81 -12.95
CA LEU A 89 -5.96 -5.85 -12.99
C LEU A 89 -7.12 -5.46 -13.91
N THR A 90 -7.53 -4.19 -13.92
CA THR A 90 -8.61 -3.68 -14.77
C THR A 90 -8.24 -3.77 -16.24
N TRP A 91 -6.98 -3.60 -16.60
CA TRP A 91 -6.46 -3.79 -17.96
C TRP A 91 -6.31 -5.27 -18.35
N GLY A 92 -6.64 -6.19 -17.46
CA GLY A 92 -6.63 -7.62 -17.73
C GLY A 92 -5.25 -8.28 -17.60
N VAL A 93 -4.30 -7.62 -16.94
CA VAL A 93 -3.01 -8.23 -16.63
C VAL A 93 -3.21 -9.32 -15.58
N ALA A 94 -2.72 -10.52 -15.88
CA ALA A 94 -2.76 -11.66 -14.97
C ALA A 94 -1.39 -11.87 -14.32
N PHE A 95 -1.37 -11.94 -13.00
CA PHE A 95 -0.16 -12.21 -12.21
C PHE A 95 0.03 -13.71 -12.00
N SER A 96 1.21 -14.23 -12.26
CA SER A 96 1.60 -15.58 -11.88
C SER A 96 1.66 -15.73 -10.34
N LYS A 97 1.57 -16.95 -9.83
CA LYS A 97 1.75 -17.23 -8.40
C LYS A 97 3.08 -16.67 -7.87
N THR A 98 4.15 -16.77 -8.65
CA THR A 98 5.48 -16.26 -8.29
C THR A 98 5.49 -14.74 -8.14
N GLU A 99 4.86 -14.01 -9.07
CA GLU A 99 4.73 -12.56 -8.98
C GLU A 99 3.90 -12.13 -7.78
N ILE A 100 2.78 -12.81 -7.51
CA ILE A 100 1.96 -12.56 -6.33
C ILE A 100 2.78 -12.76 -5.06
N ILE A 101 3.53 -13.85 -4.94
CA ILE A 101 4.41 -14.11 -3.79
C ILE A 101 5.44 -12.97 -3.65
N GLY A 102 6.03 -12.51 -4.75
CA GLY A 102 6.99 -11.41 -4.77
C GLY A 102 6.37 -10.08 -4.30
N ILE A 103 5.17 -9.76 -4.75
CA ILE A 103 4.40 -8.57 -4.32
C ILE A 103 4.12 -8.63 -2.82
N ILE A 104 3.59 -9.75 -2.34
CA ILE A 104 3.23 -9.92 -0.92
C ILE A 104 4.47 -9.91 -0.02
N SER A 105 5.58 -10.51 -0.46
CA SER A 105 6.85 -10.47 0.28
C SER A 105 7.32 -9.02 0.51
N GLN A 106 7.27 -8.19 -0.53
CA GLN A 106 7.64 -6.77 -0.44
C GLN A 106 6.66 -5.97 0.44
N LEU A 107 5.34 -6.27 0.38
CA LEU A 107 4.35 -5.64 1.28
C LEU A 107 4.62 -5.98 2.75
N ILE A 108 4.99 -7.22 3.04
CA ILE A 108 5.38 -7.64 4.40
C ILE A 108 6.61 -6.86 4.86
N GLU A 109 7.62 -6.69 4.00
CA GLU A 109 8.83 -5.91 4.31
C GLU A 109 8.51 -4.44 4.60
N ILE A 110 7.77 -3.78 3.70
CA ILE A 110 7.33 -2.38 3.87
C ILE A 110 6.55 -2.23 5.19
N THR A 111 5.60 -3.14 5.45
CA THR A 111 4.81 -3.13 6.69
C THR A 111 5.68 -3.33 7.92
N GLY A 112 6.76 -4.12 7.82
CA GLY A 112 7.76 -4.28 8.86
C GLY A 112 8.43 -2.95 9.22
N VAL A 113 8.93 -2.22 8.22
CA VAL A 113 9.54 -0.88 8.40
C VAL A 113 8.56 0.10 9.04
N LEU A 114 7.30 0.09 8.60
CA LEU A 114 6.25 0.93 9.20
C LEU A 114 6.01 0.57 10.68
N GLN A 115 5.90 -0.72 11.00
CA GLN A 115 5.69 -1.16 12.38
C GLN A 115 6.87 -0.81 13.30
N GLU A 116 8.11 -0.92 12.83
CA GLU A 116 9.30 -0.52 13.57
C GLU A 116 9.34 1.00 13.82
N SER A 117 8.81 1.78 12.87
CA SER A 117 8.63 3.23 13.00
C SER A 117 7.41 3.62 13.84
N GLY A 118 6.65 2.65 14.37
CA GLY A 118 5.43 2.89 15.14
C GLY A 118 4.27 3.44 14.31
N ILE A 119 4.19 3.07 13.03
CA ILE A 119 3.17 3.52 12.08
C ILE A 119 2.37 2.31 11.59
N CYS A 120 1.06 2.50 11.41
CA CYS A 120 0.17 1.61 10.65
C CYS A 120 -0.36 2.38 9.44
N HIS A 121 -0.33 1.78 8.27
CA HIS A 121 -0.82 2.41 7.03
C HIS A 121 -2.36 2.54 7.04
N CYS A 122 -3.04 1.50 7.50
CA CYS A 122 -4.50 1.40 7.68
C CYS A 122 -5.33 1.45 6.38
N ASP A 123 -4.69 1.37 5.20
CA ASP A 123 -5.38 1.36 3.91
C ASP A 123 -4.56 0.63 2.82
N ILE A 124 -4.02 -0.56 3.17
CA ILE A 124 -3.33 -1.40 2.20
C ILE A 124 -4.39 -2.06 1.31
N ASN A 125 -4.40 -1.69 0.03
CA ASN A 125 -5.31 -2.22 -0.99
C ASN A 125 -4.70 -2.00 -2.39
N PRO A 126 -5.21 -2.64 -3.47
CA PRO A 126 -4.61 -2.55 -4.81
C PRO A 126 -4.48 -1.14 -5.40
N ARG A 127 -5.31 -0.18 -5.00
CA ARG A 127 -5.24 1.22 -5.48
C ARG A 127 -4.08 1.99 -4.89
N ASN A 128 -3.59 1.55 -3.73
CA ASN A 128 -2.49 2.18 -3.01
C ASN A 128 -1.16 1.46 -3.19
N ILE A 129 -1.07 0.52 -4.13
CA ILE A 129 0.14 -0.22 -4.45
C ILE A 129 0.46 -0.01 -5.92
N LEU A 130 1.56 0.66 -6.21
CA LEU A 130 2.11 0.73 -7.56
C LEU A 130 2.94 -0.52 -7.84
N TRP A 131 2.85 -1.04 -9.05
CA TRP A 131 3.64 -2.16 -9.54
C TRP A 131 4.43 -1.74 -10.78
N ASP A 132 5.73 -1.97 -10.74
CA ASP A 132 6.67 -1.71 -11.81
C ASP A 132 7.60 -2.92 -11.99
N HIS A 133 7.27 -3.79 -12.94
CA HIS A 133 8.11 -4.94 -13.35
C HIS A 133 8.69 -5.74 -12.16
N GLY A 134 7.85 -6.12 -11.21
CA GLY A 134 8.22 -6.94 -10.05
C GLY A 134 8.62 -6.14 -8.80
N ARG A 135 8.71 -4.82 -8.89
CA ARG A 135 8.88 -3.92 -7.74
C ARG A 135 7.55 -3.29 -7.36
N ILE A 136 7.34 -3.07 -6.07
CA ILE A 136 6.16 -2.37 -5.61
C ILE A 136 6.50 -1.11 -4.84
N SER A 137 5.55 -0.19 -4.83
CA SER A 137 5.56 0.97 -3.94
C SER A 137 4.21 1.14 -3.28
N LEU A 138 4.21 1.32 -1.96
CA LEU A 138 3.02 1.61 -1.17
C LEU A 138 2.85 3.13 -1.06
N ILE A 139 1.73 3.63 -1.54
CA ILE A 139 1.41 5.05 -1.63
C ILE A 139 0.19 5.42 -0.77
N ASP A 140 -0.09 6.69 -0.62
CA ASP A 140 -1.24 7.28 0.09
C ASP A 140 -1.33 6.96 1.60
N PHE A 141 -0.55 7.70 2.38
CA PHE A 141 -0.54 7.64 3.85
C PHE A 141 -1.65 8.45 4.53
N GLY A 142 -2.68 8.88 3.79
CA GLY A 142 -3.78 9.70 4.31
C GLY A 142 -4.61 9.03 5.41
N SER A 143 -4.62 7.71 5.45
CA SER A 143 -5.26 6.90 6.50
C SER A 143 -4.30 6.46 7.60
N ALA A 144 -3.00 6.69 7.44
CA ALA A 144 -1.98 6.21 8.36
C ALA A 144 -2.13 6.78 9.78
N ARG A 145 -1.75 5.98 10.77
CA ARG A 145 -1.87 6.31 12.20
C ARG A 145 -0.67 5.82 12.99
N ARG A 146 -0.44 6.45 14.15
CA ARG A 146 0.46 5.89 15.15
C ARG A 146 -0.05 4.53 15.62
N LYS A 147 0.86 3.58 15.72
CA LYS A 147 0.58 2.25 16.25
C LYS A 147 0.05 2.38 17.68
N SER A 148 -1.18 1.93 17.89
CA SER A 148 -1.86 1.95 19.18
C SER A 148 -2.34 0.54 19.50
N SER A 149 -2.73 0.30 20.77
CA SER A 149 -3.33 -0.97 21.18
C SER A 149 -4.59 -1.35 20.37
N ARG A 150 -5.28 -0.37 19.82
CA ARG A 150 -6.43 -0.62 18.93
C ARG A 150 -5.97 -1.07 17.54
N CYS A 151 -4.94 -0.44 16.95
CA CYS A 151 -4.35 -0.83 15.67
C CYS A 151 -3.75 -2.24 15.73
N LEU A 152 -3.09 -2.57 16.85
CA LEU A 152 -2.56 -3.91 17.09
C LEU A 152 -3.65 -4.99 17.17
N ARG A 153 -4.84 -4.66 17.69
CA ARG A 153 -5.95 -5.61 17.81
C ARG A 153 -6.66 -5.86 16.48
N SER A 154 -6.79 -4.84 15.63
CA SER A 154 -7.46 -4.97 14.33
C SER A 154 -6.56 -5.53 13.24
N ASN A 155 -5.24 -5.42 13.41
CA ASN A 155 -4.20 -5.86 12.45
C ASN A 155 -4.52 -5.50 10.99
N GLN A 156 -5.01 -4.28 10.81
CA GLN A 156 -5.62 -3.80 9.57
C GLN A 156 -4.68 -3.90 8.37
N ASP A 157 -3.36 -3.64 8.59
CA ASP A 157 -2.37 -3.74 7.53
C ASP A 157 -2.16 -5.20 7.07
N PHE A 158 -2.16 -6.15 8.01
CA PHE A 158 -2.03 -7.57 7.66
C PHE A 158 -3.27 -8.10 6.96
N TRP A 159 -4.46 -7.64 7.39
CA TRP A 159 -5.69 -7.97 6.70
C TRP A 159 -5.66 -7.44 5.25
N GLY A 160 -5.20 -6.20 5.03
CA GLY A 160 -5.02 -5.62 3.71
C GLY A 160 -4.05 -6.43 2.83
N ILE A 161 -2.94 -6.93 3.39
CA ILE A 161 -2.02 -7.83 2.68
C ILE A 161 -2.73 -9.12 2.25
N GLY A 162 -3.53 -9.71 3.13
CA GLY A 162 -4.32 -10.90 2.82
C GLY A 162 -5.36 -10.65 1.72
N ASP A 163 -6.07 -9.52 1.78
CA ASP A 163 -7.04 -9.12 0.75
C ASP A 163 -6.36 -8.91 -0.62
N VAL A 164 -5.21 -8.23 -0.66
CA VAL A 164 -4.41 -8.07 -1.90
C VAL A 164 -4.00 -9.43 -2.46
N PHE A 165 -3.50 -10.35 -1.63
CA PHE A 165 -3.17 -11.71 -2.06
C PHE A 165 -4.36 -12.40 -2.73
N MET A 166 -5.52 -12.38 -2.06
CA MET A 166 -6.72 -13.02 -2.58
C MET A 166 -7.21 -12.39 -3.89
N ARG A 167 -7.24 -11.06 -3.97
CA ARG A 167 -7.66 -10.35 -5.19
C ARG A 167 -6.76 -10.65 -6.38
N LEU A 168 -5.45 -10.56 -6.21
CA LEU A 168 -4.49 -10.88 -7.26
C LEU A 168 -4.65 -12.33 -7.71
N GLY A 169 -4.75 -13.28 -6.78
CA GLY A 169 -4.85 -14.69 -7.08
C GLY A 169 -6.14 -15.07 -7.81
N ILE A 170 -7.28 -14.53 -7.36
CA ILE A 170 -8.60 -14.82 -7.94
C ILE A 170 -8.73 -14.19 -9.33
N VAL A 171 -8.45 -12.89 -9.47
CA VAL A 171 -8.62 -12.16 -10.73
C VAL A 171 -7.67 -12.72 -11.80
N SER A 172 -6.44 -13.01 -11.43
CA SER A 172 -5.43 -13.58 -12.35
C SER A 172 -5.63 -15.08 -12.62
N ARG A 173 -6.57 -15.73 -11.94
CA ARG A 173 -6.77 -17.21 -12.00
C ARG A 173 -5.49 -18.00 -11.68
N SER A 174 -4.53 -17.38 -11.02
CA SER A 174 -3.25 -18.00 -10.66
C SER A 174 -3.36 -18.89 -9.43
N LEU A 175 -4.38 -18.64 -8.61
CA LEU A 175 -4.84 -19.53 -7.57
C LEU A 175 -6.05 -20.24 -8.17
N SER A 176 -5.86 -21.45 -8.69
CA SER A 176 -6.98 -22.26 -9.18
C SER A 176 -7.97 -22.45 -8.03
N ILE A 177 -9.20 -22.03 -8.24
CA ILE A 177 -10.30 -22.19 -7.27
C ILE A 177 -11.14 -23.35 -7.77
N ASN A 178 -11.49 -24.25 -6.87
CA ASN A 178 -12.60 -25.16 -7.15
C ASN A 178 -13.85 -24.31 -7.41
N PRO A 179 -14.48 -24.36 -8.61
CA PRO A 179 -15.66 -23.54 -8.91
C PRO A 179 -16.83 -23.73 -7.93
N GLU A 180 -16.85 -24.86 -7.22
CA GLU A 180 -17.87 -25.20 -6.23
C GLU A 180 -17.52 -24.69 -4.82
N ASP A 181 -16.25 -24.26 -4.58
CA ASP A 181 -15.79 -23.76 -3.29
C ASP A 181 -14.93 -22.49 -3.47
N LEU A 182 -15.58 -21.33 -3.38
CA LEU A 182 -14.95 -20.01 -3.46
C LEU A 182 -14.26 -19.58 -2.16
N SER A 183 -14.17 -20.47 -1.18
CA SER A 183 -13.46 -20.20 0.09
C SER A 183 -11.94 -20.39 -0.07
N ILE A 184 -11.19 -19.99 0.98
CA ILE A 184 -9.74 -20.23 1.04
C ILE A 184 -9.42 -21.73 0.97
N ASP A 185 -10.31 -22.58 1.47
CA ASP A 185 -10.12 -24.02 1.46
C ASP A 185 -10.25 -24.62 0.05
N GLY A 186 -11.01 -23.96 -0.84
CA GLY A 186 -11.09 -24.30 -2.26
C GLY A 186 -9.87 -23.90 -3.10
N LEU A 187 -8.93 -23.09 -2.54
CA LEU A 187 -7.71 -22.73 -3.26
C LEU A 187 -6.75 -23.91 -3.38
N ILE A 188 -6.08 -24.03 -4.54
CA ILE A 188 -4.96 -24.98 -4.74
C ILE A 188 -3.69 -24.44 -4.08
N LEU A 189 -3.69 -24.48 -2.76
CA LEU A 189 -2.58 -24.10 -1.89
C LEU A 189 -2.32 -25.23 -0.89
N SER A 190 -1.07 -25.31 -0.38
CA SER A 190 -0.76 -26.25 0.71
C SER A 190 -1.47 -25.81 2.00
N GLN A 191 -1.53 -26.68 3.00
CA GLN A 191 -2.15 -26.36 4.28
C GLN A 191 -1.42 -25.23 5.00
N GLU A 192 -0.08 -25.18 4.88
CA GLU A 192 0.75 -24.11 5.43
C GLU A 192 0.46 -22.77 4.75
N GLU A 193 0.35 -22.74 3.41
CA GLU A 193 -0.02 -21.56 2.65
C GLU A 193 -1.42 -21.05 3.05
N LYS A 194 -2.41 -21.95 3.12
CA LYS A 194 -3.77 -21.62 3.57
C LYS A 194 -3.79 -21.06 4.98
N LYS A 195 -3.02 -21.63 5.89
CA LYS A 195 -2.91 -21.15 7.27
C LYS A 195 -2.38 -19.72 7.34
N VAL A 196 -1.35 -19.40 6.56
CA VAL A 196 -0.83 -18.02 6.50
C VAL A 196 -1.92 -17.04 6.05
N ILE A 197 -2.65 -17.37 4.98
CA ILE A 197 -3.73 -16.51 4.46
C ILE A 197 -4.87 -16.37 5.46
N LYS A 198 -5.32 -17.47 6.09
CA LYS A 198 -6.37 -17.43 7.12
C LYS A 198 -5.97 -16.54 8.31
N ARG A 199 -4.71 -16.57 8.73
CA ARG A 199 -4.19 -15.71 9.79
C ARG A 199 -4.08 -14.25 9.37
N LEU A 200 -3.69 -13.95 8.13
CA LEU A 200 -3.69 -12.58 7.57
C LEU A 200 -5.10 -11.99 7.59
N LEU A 201 -6.08 -12.75 7.15
CA LEU A 201 -7.49 -12.34 7.06
C LEU A 201 -8.24 -12.41 8.41
N ALA A 202 -7.55 -12.75 9.50
CA ALA A 202 -8.11 -12.90 10.84
C ALA A 202 -9.25 -13.95 10.93
N ILE A 203 -9.28 -14.94 10.05
CA ILE A 203 -10.16 -16.11 10.10
C ILE A 203 -9.65 -17.08 11.17
N GLU A 204 -8.33 -17.20 11.29
CA GLU A 204 -7.66 -17.88 12.40
C GLU A 204 -6.96 -16.85 13.28
N SER A 205 -6.29 -17.30 14.36
CA SER A 205 -5.55 -16.42 15.29
C SER A 205 -4.59 -15.50 14.52
N PRO A 206 -4.84 -14.18 14.48
CA PRO A 206 -4.11 -13.26 13.61
C PRO A 206 -2.67 -13.07 14.07
N TYR A 207 -1.82 -12.64 13.14
CA TYR A 207 -0.44 -12.24 13.44
C TYR A 207 -0.41 -11.01 14.37
N LYS A 208 0.48 -11.01 15.35
CA LYS A 208 0.67 -9.90 16.29
C LYS A 208 1.76 -8.93 15.84
N ASP A 209 2.71 -9.41 15.06
CA ASP A 209 3.86 -8.66 14.56
C ASP A 209 4.32 -9.17 13.18
N TYR A 210 5.08 -8.32 12.47
CA TYR A 210 5.55 -8.64 11.13
C TYR A 210 6.62 -9.76 11.12
N LYS A 211 7.36 -9.95 12.21
CA LYS A 211 8.44 -10.97 12.26
C LYS A 211 7.84 -12.36 12.19
N SER A 212 6.78 -12.60 12.98
CA SER A 212 6.03 -13.86 12.95
C SER A 212 5.40 -14.10 11.58
N LEU A 213 4.81 -13.05 10.97
CA LEU A 213 4.25 -13.12 9.62
C LEU A 213 5.33 -13.42 8.58
N SER A 214 6.43 -12.66 8.59
CA SER A 214 7.55 -12.84 7.65
C SER A 214 8.16 -14.24 7.74
N HIS A 215 8.30 -14.76 8.95
CA HIS A 215 8.82 -16.11 9.17
C HIS A 215 7.90 -17.17 8.56
N ASP A 216 6.63 -17.17 8.93
CA ASP A 216 5.65 -18.15 8.45
C ASP A 216 5.45 -18.04 6.92
N PHE A 217 5.43 -16.82 6.39
CA PHE A 217 5.30 -16.59 4.94
C PHE A 217 6.50 -17.17 4.17
N LYS A 218 7.73 -16.95 4.66
CA LYS A 218 8.93 -17.51 4.03
C LYS A 218 8.92 -19.03 4.02
N LEU A 219 8.56 -19.66 5.14
CA LEU A 219 8.48 -21.12 5.22
C LEU A 219 7.41 -21.69 4.30
N ALA A 220 6.24 -21.04 4.21
CA ALA A 220 5.12 -21.55 3.41
C ALA A 220 5.32 -21.35 1.91
N PHE A 221 5.87 -20.21 1.47
CA PHE A 221 5.84 -19.79 0.06
C PHE A 221 7.22 -19.73 -0.63
N ILE A 222 8.31 -19.63 0.12
CA ILE A 222 9.65 -19.36 -0.46
C ILE A 222 10.63 -20.52 -0.23
N GLN A 223 10.65 -21.09 0.95
CA GLN A 223 11.60 -22.13 1.36
C GLN A 223 10.98 -23.53 1.18
N LYS A 224 10.69 -23.90 -0.06
CA LYS A 224 10.24 -25.28 -0.41
C LYS A 224 11.34 -26.07 -1.05
#